data_1654f2bfae87846d41f0140924973189
#
_entry.id   1654f2bfae87846d41f0140924973189
#
_cell.length_a   1.000
_cell.length_b   1.000
_cell.length_c   1.000
_cell.angle_alpha   90.00
_cell.angle_beta   90.00
_cell.angle_gamma   90.00
#
_symmetry.space_group_name_H-M   'P 1'
#
loop_
_entity.id
_entity.type
_entity.pdbx_description
1 polymer ?
#
loop_
_entity_poly.entity_id
_entity_poly.type
_entity_poly.pdbx_seq_one_letter_code
_entity_poly.pdbx_strand_id
1 'polypeptide(L)'
;HAAVGRTGDAIVAGTAYGRVRAMVDENGDAVEEAWPSRPVQVQGLNSVPRAGDTFIVTEEDRLARQIAEKREAAERNAQLAKARKRISLEDFTRALEEGKVESLNLIIKGDVSGAVEALEESLLKIEVDDSVQLRILHRGVGAITESDIDLATIDNAIVIGFNVRPDVKARERAAREGIDVRFYSVIYAALEDIENSLKGMLKPEYEEVQSG
;
A
#
# COMPACT_ATOMS: atom_id res chain seq x y z
N HIS A 1 33.63 -12.97 18.43
CA HIS A 1 32.36 -12.58 17.77
C HIS A 1 32.16 -13.52 16.59
N ALA A 2 31.00 -14.17 16.49
CA ALA A 2 30.64 -14.99 15.36
C ALA A 2 30.04 -14.11 14.24
N ALA A 3 30.25 -14.47 12.97
CA ALA A 3 29.56 -13.85 11.84
C ALA A 3 28.04 -14.00 12.02
N VAL A 4 27.27 -12.98 11.64
CA VAL A 4 25.81 -12.99 11.75
C VAL A 4 25.17 -13.74 10.59
N GLY A 5 25.85 -13.82 9.43
CA GLY A 5 25.41 -14.56 8.26
C GLY A 5 26.55 -14.81 7.28
N ARG A 6 26.41 -15.86 6.48
CA ARG A 6 27.39 -16.30 5.47
C ARG A 6 26.72 -16.55 4.12
N THR A 7 27.48 -16.45 3.07
CA THR A 7 27.06 -16.95 1.75
C THR A 7 26.75 -18.45 1.87
N GLY A 8 25.57 -18.85 1.38
CA GLY A 8 25.07 -20.22 1.51
C GLY A 8 24.11 -20.48 2.66
N ASP A 9 23.99 -19.54 3.62
CA ASP A 9 23.05 -19.68 4.72
C ASP A 9 21.60 -19.54 4.24
N ALA A 10 20.69 -20.27 4.87
CA ALA A 10 19.26 -20.09 4.73
C ALA A 10 18.80 -19.00 5.70
N ILE A 11 18.10 -17.98 5.18
CA ILE A 11 17.70 -16.83 5.99
C ILE A 11 16.22 -16.50 5.83
N VAL A 12 15.68 -15.89 6.88
CA VAL A 12 14.34 -15.29 6.89
C VAL A 12 14.47 -13.84 7.33
N ALA A 13 13.90 -12.93 6.57
CA ALA A 13 13.80 -11.52 6.91
C ALA A 13 12.33 -11.07 6.74
N GLY A 14 11.63 -10.80 7.85
CA GLY A 14 10.19 -10.60 7.82
C GLY A 14 9.46 -11.82 7.26
N THR A 15 8.75 -11.64 6.15
CA THR A 15 8.08 -12.71 5.38
C THR A 15 8.93 -13.20 4.19
N ALA A 16 10.03 -12.52 3.89
CA ALA A 16 10.97 -12.95 2.85
C ALA A 16 11.89 -14.06 3.37
N TYR A 17 12.19 -15.05 2.53
CA TYR A 17 13.12 -16.12 2.84
C TYR A 17 13.93 -16.52 1.62
N GLY A 18 15.03 -17.19 1.85
CA GLY A 18 15.87 -17.75 0.76
C GLY A 18 17.26 -18.11 1.23
N ARG A 19 18.06 -18.62 0.30
CA ARG A 19 19.47 -18.92 0.52
C ARG A 19 20.33 -17.76 0.03
N VAL A 20 21.23 -17.28 0.87
CA VAL A 20 22.18 -16.22 0.51
C VAL A 20 23.06 -16.70 -0.64
N ARG A 21 22.91 -16.12 -1.82
CA ARG A 21 23.71 -16.43 -3.01
C ARG A 21 24.95 -15.57 -3.10
N ALA A 22 24.84 -14.31 -2.73
CA ALA A 22 25.94 -13.35 -2.70
C ALA A 22 25.62 -12.24 -1.70
N MET A 23 26.67 -11.63 -1.16
CA MET A 23 26.61 -10.42 -0.36
C MET A 23 27.62 -9.43 -0.91
N VAL A 24 27.25 -8.14 -0.88
CA VAL A 24 28.17 -7.04 -1.18
C VAL A 24 28.15 -6.04 -0.04
N ASP A 25 29.28 -5.45 0.24
CA ASP A 25 29.43 -4.46 1.29
C ASP A 25 29.05 -3.04 0.81
N GLU A 26 29.31 -2.05 1.66
CA GLU A 26 29.05 -0.64 1.41
C GLU A 26 29.87 -0.04 0.27
N ASN A 27 30.97 -0.68 -0.13
CA ASN A 27 31.82 -0.26 -1.24
C ASN A 27 31.43 -0.95 -2.57
N GLY A 28 30.57 -1.96 -2.50
CA GLY A 28 30.20 -2.80 -3.64
C GLY A 28 31.10 -4.02 -3.82
N ASP A 29 31.98 -4.30 -2.85
CA ASP A 29 32.86 -5.46 -2.89
C ASP A 29 32.13 -6.71 -2.39
N ALA A 30 32.39 -7.86 -3.04
CA ALA A 30 31.82 -9.13 -2.63
C ALA A 30 32.41 -9.58 -1.28
N VAL A 31 31.52 -9.97 -0.36
CA VAL A 31 31.90 -10.49 0.97
C VAL A 31 31.24 -11.84 1.23
N GLU A 32 31.97 -12.75 1.90
CA GLU A 32 31.47 -14.08 2.22
C GLU A 32 30.78 -14.14 3.58
N GLU A 33 31.12 -13.20 4.48
CA GLU A 33 30.61 -13.15 5.86
C GLU A 33 30.12 -11.74 6.21
N ALA A 34 28.97 -11.68 6.87
CA ALA A 34 28.45 -10.44 7.46
C ALA A 34 28.73 -10.44 8.97
N TRP A 35 29.42 -9.41 9.43
CA TRP A 35 29.72 -9.18 10.86
C TRP A 35 28.68 -8.23 11.49
N PRO A 36 28.51 -8.26 12.81
CA PRO A 36 27.60 -7.34 13.50
C PRO A 36 27.87 -5.89 13.14
N SER A 37 26.80 -5.11 12.94
CA SER A 37 26.85 -3.68 12.59
C SER A 37 27.49 -3.34 11.22
N ARG A 38 27.77 -4.33 10.38
CA ARG A 38 28.23 -4.11 9.02
C ARG A 38 27.05 -4.12 8.05
N PRO A 39 26.84 -3.07 7.26
CA PRO A 39 25.82 -3.06 6.22
C PRO A 39 26.23 -4.00 5.08
N VAL A 40 25.31 -4.85 4.63
CA VAL A 40 25.51 -5.73 3.48
C VAL A 40 24.24 -5.80 2.65
N GLN A 41 24.40 -5.79 1.35
CA GLN A 41 23.31 -6.10 0.42
C GLN A 41 23.30 -7.61 0.16
N VAL A 42 22.19 -8.25 0.46
CA VAL A 42 22.01 -9.70 0.33
C VAL A 42 21.24 -10.01 -0.93
N GLN A 43 21.71 -11.00 -1.71
CA GLN A 43 21.03 -11.55 -2.87
C GLN A 43 20.61 -13.00 -2.60
N GLY A 44 19.40 -13.37 -3.03
CA GLY A 44 18.90 -14.75 -2.92
C GLY A 44 17.57 -14.89 -2.20
N LEU A 45 17.00 -13.84 -1.66
CA LEU A 45 15.65 -13.84 -1.09
C LEU A 45 14.58 -13.92 -2.20
N ASN A 46 13.45 -14.55 -1.89
CA ASN A 46 12.30 -14.67 -2.79
C ASN A 46 11.52 -13.36 -2.96
N SER A 47 11.63 -12.47 -1.99
CA SER A 47 10.99 -11.14 -1.98
C SER A 47 11.84 -10.14 -1.22
N VAL A 48 11.45 -8.87 -1.23
CA VAL A 48 12.16 -7.80 -0.50
C VAL A 48 11.53 -7.64 0.89
N PRO A 49 12.32 -7.80 1.99
CA PRO A 49 11.82 -7.53 3.33
C PRO A 49 11.58 -6.04 3.56
N ARG A 50 10.77 -5.72 4.56
CA ARG A 50 10.53 -4.33 4.97
C ARG A 50 11.63 -3.84 5.90
N ALA A 51 11.83 -2.53 5.92
CA ALA A 51 12.74 -1.92 6.89
C ALA A 51 12.26 -2.23 8.33
N GLY A 52 13.19 -2.64 9.19
CA GLY A 52 12.89 -3.04 10.56
C GLY A 52 12.45 -4.49 10.75
N ASP A 53 12.32 -5.27 9.67
CA ASP A 53 11.99 -6.69 9.77
C ASP A 53 13.06 -7.47 10.51
N THR A 54 12.62 -8.45 11.33
CA THR A 54 13.53 -9.33 12.06
C THR A 54 14.20 -10.32 11.12
N PHE A 55 15.53 -10.34 11.15
CA PHE A 55 16.39 -11.25 10.42
C PHE A 55 16.77 -12.46 11.27
N ILE A 56 16.69 -13.66 10.70
CA ILE A 56 17.06 -14.94 11.32
C ILE A 56 17.82 -15.80 10.32
N VAL A 57 18.92 -16.39 10.76
CA VAL A 57 19.62 -17.46 10.03
C VAL A 57 19.09 -18.80 10.51
N THR A 58 18.81 -19.71 9.57
CA THR A 58 18.31 -21.05 9.83
C THR A 58 19.26 -22.11 9.25
N GLU A 59 19.24 -23.31 9.81
CA GLU A 59 20.09 -24.40 9.30
C GLU A 59 19.59 -24.98 7.97
N GLU A 60 18.27 -24.93 7.76
CA GLU A 60 17.60 -25.54 6.59
C GLU A 60 16.67 -24.57 5.88
N ASP A 61 16.63 -24.64 4.55
CA ASP A 61 15.72 -23.88 3.68
C ASP A 61 14.25 -24.16 4.01
N ARG A 62 13.92 -25.42 4.37
CA ARG A 62 12.58 -25.84 4.75
C ARG A 62 12.09 -25.08 6.00
N LEU A 63 12.95 -24.93 6.99
CA LEU A 63 12.65 -24.21 8.21
C LEU A 63 12.47 -22.71 7.94
N ALA A 64 13.35 -22.14 7.11
CA ALA A 64 13.23 -20.76 6.67
C ALA A 64 11.86 -20.47 6.04
N ARG A 65 11.45 -21.32 5.09
CA ARG A 65 10.16 -21.24 4.43
C ARG A 65 8.99 -21.35 5.39
N GLN A 66 8.99 -22.31 6.31
CA GLN A 66 7.91 -22.50 7.30
C GLN A 66 7.75 -21.28 8.22
N ILE A 67 8.86 -20.66 8.65
CA ILE A 67 8.83 -19.46 9.47
C ILE A 67 8.22 -18.29 8.68
N ALA A 68 8.64 -18.10 7.42
CA ALA A 68 8.13 -17.04 6.55
C ALA A 68 6.63 -17.20 6.27
N GLU A 69 6.17 -18.40 5.90
CA GLU A 69 4.76 -18.71 5.65
C GLU A 69 3.88 -18.47 6.91
N LYS A 70 4.40 -18.83 8.09
CA LYS A 70 3.70 -18.58 9.35
C LYS A 70 3.56 -17.09 9.67
N ARG A 71 4.62 -16.29 9.42
CA ARG A 71 4.59 -14.84 9.58
C ARG A 71 3.62 -14.19 8.59
N GLU A 72 3.66 -14.60 7.33
CA GLU A 72 2.76 -14.11 6.28
C GLU A 72 1.28 -14.40 6.63
N ALA A 73 0.98 -15.61 7.10
CA ALA A 73 -0.37 -15.96 7.54
C ALA A 73 -0.83 -15.10 8.73
N ALA A 74 0.06 -14.84 9.70
CA ALA A 74 -0.24 -13.98 10.84
C ALA A 74 -0.50 -12.52 10.42
N GLU A 75 0.31 -11.97 9.51
CA GLU A 75 0.12 -10.62 8.95
C GLU A 75 -1.21 -10.52 8.20
N ARG A 76 -1.51 -11.49 7.34
CA ARG A 76 -2.78 -11.56 6.60
C ARG A 76 -3.98 -11.60 7.55
N ASN A 77 -3.93 -12.43 8.59
CA ASN A 77 -4.99 -12.50 9.58
C ASN A 77 -5.15 -11.21 10.37
N ALA A 78 -4.04 -10.54 10.72
CA ALA A 78 -4.07 -9.24 11.39
C ALA A 78 -4.68 -8.14 10.50
N GLN A 79 -4.36 -8.13 9.20
CA GLN A 79 -4.96 -7.21 8.23
C GLN A 79 -6.46 -7.46 8.06
N LEU A 80 -6.88 -8.72 7.93
CA LEU A 80 -8.28 -9.10 7.85
C LEU A 80 -9.05 -8.73 9.13
N ALA A 81 -8.45 -8.91 10.31
CA ALA A 81 -9.06 -8.52 11.58
C ALA A 81 -9.21 -6.98 11.71
N LYS A 82 -8.21 -6.20 11.20
CA LYS A 82 -8.30 -4.74 11.13
C LYS A 82 -9.39 -4.27 10.16
N ALA A 83 -9.51 -4.92 9.00
CA ALA A 83 -10.56 -4.62 8.02
C ALA A 83 -11.96 -4.95 8.58
N ARG A 84 -12.12 -6.07 9.30
CA ARG A 84 -13.39 -6.45 9.95
C ARG A 84 -13.78 -5.52 11.11
N LYS A 85 -12.83 -4.96 11.84
CA LYS A 85 -13.12 -4.00 12.93
C LYS A 85 -13.66 -2.65 12.43
N ARG A 86 -13.46 -2.33 11.15
CA ARG A 86 -13.94 -1.06 10.55
C ARG A 86 -15.38 -1.12 10.07
N ILE A 87 -15.99 -2.29 9.99
CA ILE A 87 -17.40 -2.46 9.60
C ILE A 87 -18.09 -3.19 10.76
N SER A 88 -18.71 -2.44 11.65
CA SER A 88 -19.63 -3.04 12.62
C SER A 88 -20.85 -3.58 11.85
N LEU A 89 -21.46 -4.66 12.34
CA LEU A 89 -22.70 -5.20 11.74
C LEU A 89 -23.83 -4.15 11.73
N GLU A 90 -23.80 -3.22 12.68
CA GLU A 90 -24.72 -2.09 12.78
C GLU A 90 -24.48 -1.05 11.67
N ASP A 91 -23.21 -0.76 11.32
CA ASP A 91 -22.87 0.11 10.20
C ASP A 91 -23.21 -0.53 8.85
N PHE A 92 -23.09 -1.86 8.73
CA PHE A 92 -23.46 -2.59 7.53
C PHE A 92 -24.99 -2.62 7.32
N THR A 93 -25.77 -2.81 8.39
CA THR A 93 -27.24 -2.75 8.32
C THR A 93 -27.72 -1.34 8.01
N ARG A 94 -27.09 -0.34 8.59
CA ARG A 94 -27.40 1.08 8.35
C ARG A 94 -27.08 1.48 6.90
N ALA A 95 -25.95 1.07 6.37
CA ALA A 95 -25.55 1.31 4.98
C ALA A 95 -26.48 0.59 3.96
N LEU A 96 -27.00 -0.59 4.32
CA LEU A 96 -27.99 -1.33 3.52
C LEU A 96 -29.38 -0.70 3.57
N GLU A 97 -29.79 -0.17 4.71
CA GLU A 97 -31.11 0.47 4.89
C GLU A 97 -31.18 1.87 4.25
N GLU A 98 -30.07 2.61 4.23
CA GLU A 98 -30.05 4.00 3.74
C GLU A 98 -29.76 4.13 2.23
N GLY A 99 -29.22 3.10 1.55
CA GLY A 99 -29.04 3.04 0.08
C GLY A 99 -28.34 4.26 -0.59
N LYS A 100 -27.62 5.10 0.18
CA LYS A 100 -27.21 6.45 -0.23
C LYS A 100 -25.80 6.87 0.18
N VAL A 101 -24.94 5.97 0.65
CA VAL A 101 -23.56 6.37 0.93
C VAL A 101 -22.78 6.33 -0.37
N GLU A 102 -22.45 7.49 -0.89
CA GLU A 102 -21.53 7.61 -2.03
C GLU A 102 -20.11 7.38 -1.54
N SER A 103 -19.33 6.57 -2.25
CA SER A 103 -17.95 6.30 -1.91
C SER A 103 -16.99 6.90 -2.93
N LEU A 104 -16.00 7.65 -2.45
CA LEU A 104 -14.86 8.05 -3.25
C LEU A 104 -13.77 6.97 -3.11
N ASN A 105 -13.57 6.22 -4.18
CA ASN A 105 -12.60 5.13 -4.21
C ASN A 105 -11.27 5.64 -4.77
N LEU A 106 -10.16 5.29 -4.09
CA LEU A 106 -8.82 5.71 -4.47
C LEU A 106 -7.88 4.53 -4.66
N ILE A 107 -6.99 4.64 -5.64
CA ILE A 107 -5.80 3.82 -5.81
C ILE A 107 -4.59 4.73 -5.68
N ILE A 108 -3.63 4.39 -4.80
CA ILE A 108 -2.47 5.23 -4.52
C ILE A 108 -1.20 4.52 -4.98
N LYS A 109 -0.42 5.20 -5.82
CA LYS A 109 0.92 4.76 -6.23
C LYS A 109 1.94 5.84 -5.92
N GLY A 110 3.10 5.45 -5.41
CA GLY A 110 4.17 6.38 -5.06
C GLY A 110 5.55 5.84 -5.41
N ASP A 111 6.55 6.69 -5.36
CA ASP A 111 7.95 6.35 -5.62
C ASP A 111 8.57 5.53 -4.48
N VAL A 112 8.15 5.77 -3.25
CA VAL A 112 8.63 5.07 -2.04
C VAL A 112 7.48 4.72 -1.10
N SER A 113 7.63 3.63 -0.33
CA SER A 113 6.59 3.14 0.59
C SER A 113 6.21 4.15 1.67
N GLY A 114 7.20 4.85 2.24
CA GLY A 114 6.96 5.85 3.29
C GLY A 114 6.07 7.01 2.83
N ALA A 115 6.23 7.47 1.58
CA ALA A 115 5.40 8.51 1.01
C ALA A 115 3.95 8.03 0.79
N VAL A 116 3.78 6.79 0.32
CA VAL A 116 2.46 6.17 0.14
C VAL A 116 1.74 5.99 1.47
N GLU A 117 2.44 5.52 2.50
CA GLU A 117 1.89 5.36 3.86
C GLU A 117 1.49 6.70 4.48
N ALA A 118 2.35 7.73 4.37
CA ALA A 118 2.06 9.07 4.88
C ALA A 118 0.85 9.71 4.18
N LEU A 119 0.73 9.52 2.86
CA LEU A 119 -0.41 10.00 2.10
C LEU A 119 -1.70 9.27 2.50
N GLU A 120 -1.67 7.93 2.62
CA GLU A 120 -2.80 7.13 3.07
C GLU A 120 -3.28 7.56 4.47
N GLU A 121 -2.36 7.67 5.44
CA GLU A 121 -2.69 8.10 6.80
C GLU A 121 -3.32 9.50 6.84
N SER A 122 -2.83 10.40 6.00
CA SER A 122 -3.34 11.77 5.93
C SER A 122 -4.72 11.81 5.27
N LEU A 123 -4.95 11.05 4.22
CA LEU A 123 -6.26 10.93 3.55
C LEU A 123 -7.32 10.32 4.48
N LEU A 124 -6.96 9.32 5.28
CA LEU A 124 -7.87 8.68 6.24
C LEU A 124 -8.23 9.56 7.44
N LYS A 125 -7.52 10.68 7.66
CA LYS A 125 -7.83 11.69 8.69
C LYS A 125 -8.74 12.80 8.18
N ILE A 126 -9.05 12.85 6.90
CA ILE A 126 -10.00 13.82 6.36
C ILE A 126 -11.38 13.54 6.99
N GLU A 127 -11.91 14.52 7.66
CA GLU A 127 -13.28 14.46 8.20
C GLU A 127 -14.26 14.59 7.03
N VAL A 128 -15.07 13.57 6.84
CA VAL A 128 -16.11 13.52 5.82
C VAL A 128 -17.48 13.42 6.47
N ASP A 129 -18.48 13.96 5.78
CA ASP A 129 -19.87 13.80 6.16
C ASP A 129 -20.29 12.32 6.13
N ASP A 130 -21.24 11.92 6.98
CA ASP A 130 -21.74 10.53 7.06
C ASP A 130 -22.35 10.02 5.74
N SER A 131 -22.69 10.93 4.81
CA SER A 131 -23.23 10.60 3.48
C SER A 131 -22.17 10.21 2.44
N VAL A 132 -20.88 10.44 2.72
CA VAL A 132 -19.76 10.16 1.80
C VAL A 132 -18.69 9.38 2.53
N GLN A 133 -18.14 8.34 1.89
CA GLN A 133 -17.06 7.52 2.43
C GLN A 133 -15.84 7.56 1.54
N LEU A 134 -14.66 7.80 2.13
CA LEU A 134 -13.36 7.64 1.46
C LEU A 134 -12.86 6.19 1.60
N ARG A 135 -12.55 5.54 0.49
CA ARG A 135 -12.02 4.16 0.46
C ARG A 135 -10.74 4.08 -0.34
N ILE A 136 -9.69 3.53 0.25
CA ILE A 136 -8.44 3.23 -0.45
C ILE A 136 -8.49 1.75 -0.84
N LEU A 137 -8.67 1.47 -2.13
CA LEU A 137 -8.82 0.12 -2.68
C LEU A 137 -7.47 -0.58 -2.79
N HIS A 138 -6.47 0.15 -3.25
CA HIS A 138 -5.12 -0.38 -3.45
C HIS A 138 -4.07 0.69 -3.21
N ARG A 139 -2.91 0.25 -2.73
CA ARG A 139 -1.70 1.07 -2.60
C ARG A 139 -0.49 0.28 -3.09
N GLY A 140 0.47 0.98 -3.68
CA GLY A 140 1.69 0.33 -4.18
C GLY A 140 2.81 1.30 -4.46
N VAL A 141 4.01 0.75 -4.66
CA VAL A 141 5.22 1.49 -5.02
C VAL A 141 5.55 1.24 -6.48
N GLY A 142 6.07 2.26 -7.16
CA GLY A 142 6.46 2.23 -8.56
C GLY A 142 5.46 2.91 -9.48
N ALA A 143 5.69 2.80 -10.78
CA ALA A 143 4.83 3.39 -11.80
C ALA A 143 3.39 2.87 -11.73
N ILE A 144 2.45 3.66 -12.17
CA ILE A 144 1.06 3.22 -12.37
C ILE A 144 1.04 2.26 -13.55
N THR A 145 0.49 1.07 -13.36
CA THR A 145 0.44 -0.03 -14.34
C THR A 145 -0.95 -0.20 -14.94
N GLU A 146 -1.04 -0.97 -16.02
CA GLU A 146 -2.31 -1.33 -16.63
C GLU A 146 -3.26 -2.02 -15.64
N SER A 147 -2.72 -2.89 -14.77
CA SER A 147 -3.51 -3.55 -13.72
C SER A 147 -4.11 -2.59 -12.68
N ASP A 148 -3.41 -1.49 -12.37
CA ASP A 148 -3.95 -0.45 -11.49
C ASP A 148 -5.15 0.26 -12.15
N ILE A 149 -5.08 0.50 -13.45
CA ILE A 149 -6.18 1.09 -14.23
C ILE A 149 -7.37 0.13 -14.37
N ASP A 150 -7.11 -1.16 -14.61
CA ASP A 150 -8.18 -2.17 -14.66
C ASP A 150 -8.92 -2.28 -13.32
N LEU A 151 -8.18 -2.22 -12.20
CA LEU A 151 -8.80 -2.18 -10.88
C LEU A 151 -9.64 -0.90 -10.67
N ALA A 152 -9.13 0.25 -11.12
CA ALA A 152 -9.86 1.52 -11.05
C ALA A 152 -11.17 1.50 -11.86
N THR A 153 -11.18 0.81 -12.99
CA THR A 153 -12.37 0.68 -13.86
C THR A 153 -13.50 -0.07 -13.16
N ILE A 154 -13.19 -1.11 -12.37
CA ILE A 154 -14.19 -1.96 -11.69
C ILE A 154 -14.97 -1.16 -10.64
N ASP A 155 -14.28 -0.35 -9.85
CA ASP A 155 -14.85 0.34 -8.70
C ASP A 155 -14.97 1.86 -8.92
N ASN A 156 -14.82 2.33 -10.15
CA ASN A 156 -14.84 3.76 -10.52
C ASN A 156 -13.92 4.61 -9.64
N ALA A 157 -12.68 4.16 -9.49
CA ALA A 157 -11.72 4.78 -8.60
C ALA A 157 -10.87 5.85 -9.29
N ILE A 158 -10.46 6.86 -8.53
CA ILE A 158 -9.44 7.82 -8.95
C ILE A 158 -8.06 7.23 -8.66
N VAL A 159 -7.14 7.30 -9.61
CA VAL A 159 -5.76 6.85 -9.44
C VAL A 159 -4.87 8.04 -9.09
N ILE A 160 -4.19 7.96 -7.95
CA ILE A 160 -3.26 8.99 -7.46
C ILE A 160 -1.83 8.51 -7.67
N GLY A 161 -1.05 9.25 -8.46
CA GLY A 161 0.39 9.08 -8.62
C GLY A 161 1.17 10.11 -7.80
N PHE A 162 1.85 9.68 -6.72
CA PHE A 162 2.70 10.55 -5.93
C PHE A 162 4.17 10.37 -6.36
N ASN A 163 4.72 11.38 -7.00
CA ASN A 163 6.04 11.37 -7.65
C ASN A 163 6.23 10.27 -8.72
N VAL A 164 5.16 9.65 -9.18
CA VAL A 164 5.20 8.61 -10.21
C VAL A 164 4.27 8.94 -11.38
N ARG A 165 4.53 8.30 -12.51
CA ARG A 165 3.74 8.46 -13.73
C ARG A 165 3.25 7.09 -14.20
N PRO A 166 2.17 7.04 -14.99
CA PRO A 166 1.75 5.81 -15.63
C PRO A 166 2.77 5.37 -16.68
N ASP A 167 2.93 4.08 -16.83
CA ASP A 167 3.59 3.53 -18.00
C ASP A 167 2.77 3.79 -19.28
N VAL A 168 3.32 3.48 -20.45
CA VAL A 168 2.67 3.78 -21.74
C VAL A 168 1.33 3.07 -21.85
N LYS A 169 1.27 1.79 -21.47
CA LYS A 169 0.05 0.97 -21.55
C LYS A 169 -1.03 1.46 -20.59
N ALA A 170 -0.64 1.79 -19.35
CA ALA A 170 -1.54 2.34 -18.34
C ALA A 170 -2.15 3.67 -18.79
N ARG A 171 -1.35 4.55 -19.40
CA ARG A 171 -1.83 5.84 -19.91
C ARG A 171 -2.85 5.67 -21.05
N GLU A 172 -2.56 4.78 -22.02
CA GLU A 172 -3.46 4.47 -23.11
C GLU A 172 -4.76 3.84 -22.60
N ARG A 173 -4.65 2.95 -21.60
CA ARG A 173 -5.78 2.28 -20.97
C ARG A 173 -6.66 3.29 -20.22
N ALA A 174 -6.06 4.15 -19.39
CA ALA A 174 -6.76 5.19 -18.65
C ALA A 174 -7.53 6.15 -19.58
N ALA A 175 -6.91 6.56 -20.68
CA ALA A 175 -7.57 7.42 -21.68
C ALA A 175 -8.77 6.72 -22.36
N ARG A 176 -8.65 5.43 -22.64
CA ARG A 176 -9.72 4.63 -23.27
C ARG A 176 -10.91 4.41 -22.34
N GLU A 177 -10.62 4.07 -21.07
CA GLU A 177 -11.64 3.77 -20.08
C GLU A 177 -12.17 5.03 -19.35
N GLY A 178 -11.59 6.21 -19.62
CA GLY A 178 -11.99 7.47 -19.00
C GLY A 178 -11.65 7.54 -17.50
N ILE A 179 -10.61 6.83 -17.05
CA ILE A 179 -10.18 6.81 -15.67
C ILE A 179 -9.45 8.10 -15.31
N ASP A 180 -9.86 8.74 -14.20
CA ASP A 180 -9.23 9.94 -13.66
C ASP A 180 -7.90 9.56 -12.98
N VAL A 181 -6.79 10.06 -13.53
CA VAL A 181 -5.43 9.83 -12.99
C VAL A 181 -4.82 11.17 -12.65
N ARG A 182 -4.57 11.38 -11.35
CA ARG A 182 -4.05 12.63 -10.81
C ARG A 182 -2.63 12.46 -10.30
N PHE A 183 -1.82 13.52 -10.44
CA PHE A 183 -0.39 13.49 -10.09
C PHE A 183 -0.06 14.57 -9.08
N TYR A 184 0.65 14.18 -8.03
CA TYR A 184 1.08 15.08 -6.98
C TYR A 184 2.54 14.84 -6.61
N SER A 185 3.23 15.90 -6.17
CA SER A 185 4.55 15.86 -5.56
C SER A 185 4.55 16.41 -4.13
N VAL A 186 3.41 16.96 -3.69
CA VAL A 186 3.24 17.52 -2.35
C VAL A 186 1.97 16.92 -1.75
N ILE A 187 2.07 16.39 -0.52
CA ILE A 187 0.96 15.71 0.17
C ILE A 187 -0.23 16.66 0.35
N TYR A 188 0.00 17.90 0.77
CA TYR A 188 -1.07 18.87 0.99
C TYR A 188 -1.91 19.14 -0.25
N ALA A 189 -1.30 19.18 -1.44
CA ALA A 189 -2.04 19.39 -2.69
C ALA A 189 -2.97 18.19 -3.00
N ALA A 190 -2.51 16.98 -2.71
CA ALA A 190 -3.34 15.78 -2.87
C ALA A 190 -4.52 15.79 -1.89
N LEU A 191 -4.28 16.16 -0.63
CA LEU A 191 -5.33 16.24 0.41
C LEU A 191 -6.40 17.27 0.05
N GLU A 192 -5.99 18.48 -0.33
CA GLU A 192 -6.90 19.57 -0.70
C GLU A 192 -7.79 19.18 -1.89
N ASP A 193 -7.22 18.55 -2.91
CA ASP A 193 -7.94 18.16 -4.11
C ASP A 193 -8.95 17.02 -3.84
N ILE A 194 -8.57 16.04 -2.99
CA ILE A 194 -9.47 14.97 -2.57
C ILE A 194 -10.57 15.50 -1.63
N GLU A 195 -10.25 16.40 -0.70
CA GLU A 195 -11.24 17.05 0.16
C GLU A 195 -12.27 17.85 -0.65
N ASN A 196 -11.82 18.59 -1.67
CA ASN A 196 -12.70 19.30 -2.59
C ASN A 196 -13.57 18.33 -3.42
N SER A 197 -13.01 17.19 -3.84
CA SER A 197 -13.78 16.14 -4.52
C SER A 197 -14.86 15.53 -3.62
N LEU A 198 -14.55 15.29 -2.35
CA LEU A 198 -15.51 14.81 -1.34
C LEU A 198 -16.62 15.82 -1.11
N LYS A 199 -16.29 17.11 -0.93
CA LYS A 199 -17.27 18.20 -0.78
C LYS A 199 -18.18 18.33 -2.01
N GLY A 200 -17.65 18.11 -3.20
CA GLY A 200 -18.41 18.12 -4.46
C GLY A 200 -19.41 16.96 -4.61
N MET A 201 -19.23 15.89 -3.84
CA MET A 201 -20.16 14.73 -3.80
C MET A 201 -21.34 14.94 -2.86
N LEU A 202 -21.23 15.90 -1.94
CA LEU A 202 -22.33 16.23 -1.02
C LEU A 202 -23.52 16.76 -1.81
N LYS A 203 -24.73 16.25 -1.53
CA LYS A 203 -25.96 16.76 -2.14
C LYS A 203 -26.24 18.15 -1.58
N PRO A 204 -26.64 19.12 -2.40
CA PRO A 204 -27.07 20.41 -1.90
C PRO A 204 -28.31 20.23 -1.02
N GLU A 205 -28.23 20.59 0.27
CA GLU A 205 -29.39 20.75 1.13
C GLU A 205 -30.11 22.02 0.69
N TYR A 206 -31.32 21.86 0.14
CA TYR A 206 -32.20 22.99 -0.11
C TYR A 206 -32.96 23.31 1.18
N GLU A 207 -32.60 24.41 1.84
CA GLU A 207 -33.41 24.98 2.87
C GLU A 207 -34.61 25.69 2.21
N GLU A 208 -35.83 25.18 2.40
CA GLU A 208 -37.04 25.90 1.98
C GLU A 208 -37.20 27.15 2.85
N VAL A 209 -36.77 28.31 2.35
CA VAL A 209 -37.07 29.58 2.94
C VAL A 209 -38.53 29.92 2.60
N GLN A 210 -39.43 29.72 3.54
CA GLN A 210 -40.78 30.29 3.44
C GLN A 210 -40.66 31.80 3.40
N SER A 211 -40.80 32.41 2.22
CA SER A 211 -41.03 33.84 2.08
C SER A 211 -42.48 34.16 2.45
N GLY A 212 -42.63 34.78 3.63
CA GLY A 212 -43.90 35.33 4.08
C GLY A 212 -44.33 36.58 3.30
#